data_3875179b53ea98a2ca2d2e4518d9a9ba
#
_entry.id   3875179b53ea98a2ca2d2e4518d9a9ba
#
_cell.length_a   1.000
_cell.length_b   1.000
_cell.length_c   1.000
_cell.angle_alpha   90.00
_cell.angle_beta   90.00
_cell.angle_gamma   90.00
#
_symmetry.space_group_name_H-M   'P 1'
#
loop_
_entity.id
_entity.type
_entity.pdbx_description
1 polymer ?
#
loop_
_entity_poly.entity_id
_entity_poly.type
_entity_poly.pdbx_seq_one_letter_code
_entity_poly.pdbx_strand_id
1 'polypeptide(L)'
;MAALDAQAVAAVDSTGQAAEILDLPTHLRDALWRVDSAGVSSLDAPGGLVVAGMGGSAVGARLALGALADRLSRPFVVADGYALPAWVGPEHLVLAASYSGSTEETLSAYDDAAARGARRIVATTGGPLAERARRDGVPVIPLPGGFQPRAAVGYGVVSALEAAALAGAGPSVRGEVEAAAGLLETLAAEWGPGGGEDGEAKRLAHALHGTVPVVVGFEATASVAYRWKCQINENASLPAFAGVLPEVDHNEVVGWPAAAGFGRFALVSLEDPSGHPRNVARAELTADIAGQGAAVVERVTARGESVLERMLSLVLLGDLVSLYLAVLAGVDPVDIAPITQLKAALAER
;
A
#
# COMPACT_ATOMS: atom_id res chain seq x y z
N MET A 1 -9.96 -22.22 18.52
CA MET A 1 -9.02 -21.31 17.81
C MET A 1 -8.44 -20.35 18.84
N ALA A 2 -7.22 -19.83 18.65
CA ALA A 2 -6.66 -18.81 19.54
C ALA A 2 -7.50 -17.52 19.43
N ALA A 3 -7.71 -16.81 20.55
CA ALA A 3 -8.42 -15.54 20.53
C ALA A 3 -7.62 -14.48 19.78
N LEU A 4 -8.32 -13.60 19.03
CA LEU A 4 -7.76 -12.45 18.32
C LEU A 4 -8.38 -11.14 18.82
N ASP A 5 -8.64 -11.08 20.11
CA ASP A 5 -9.20 -9.93 20.80
C ASP A 5 -8.14 -8.88 21.15
N ALA A 6 -8.57 -7.79 21.77
CA ALA A 6 -7.69 -6.70 22.16
C ALA A 6 -6.59 -7.13 23.15
N GLN A 7 -6.86 -8.12 24.01
CA GLN A 7 -5.87 -8.63 24.95
C GLN A 7 -4.79 -9.44 24.23
N ALA A 8 -5.18 -10.30 23.29
CA ALA A 8 -4.25 -11.10 22.48
C ALA A 8 -3.36 -10.20 21.61
N VAL A 9 -3.94 -9.16 21.00
CA VAL A 9 -3.17 -8.16 20.24
C VAL A 9 -2.17 -7.43 21.14
N ALA A 10 -2.61 -6.90 22.29
CA ALA A 10 -1.75 -6.17 23.20
C ALA A 10 -0.59 -7.02 23.77
N ALA A 11 -0.72 -8.34 23.76
CA ALA A 11 0.33 -9.23 24.24
C ALA A 11 1.56 -9.30 23.32
N VAL A 12 1.42 -8.96 22.04
CA VAL A 12 2.50 -9.02 21.02
C VAL A 12 2.82 -7.66 20.40
N ASP A 13 1.87 -6.74 20.34
CA ASP A 13 1.99 -5.42 19.73
C ASP A 13 2.65 -4.42 20.70
N SER A 14 3.98 -4.34 20.68
CA SER A 14 4.77 -3.58 21.64
C SER A 14 4.62 -2.06 21.51
N THR A 15 4.21 -1.55 20.35
CA THR A 15 4.18 -0.10 20.05
C THR A 15 2.80 0.43 19.67
N GLY A 16 1.77 -0.41 19.62
CA GLY A 16 0.42 0.01 19.26
C GLY A 16 0.16 0.08 17.76
N GLN A 17 0.80 -0.78 16.96
CA GLN A 17 0.56 -0.89 15.51
C GLN A 17 -0.92 -1.09 15.18
N ALA A 18 -1.66 -1.79 16.03
CA ALA A 18 -3.11 -1.96 15.88
C ALA A 18 -3.86 -0.63 15.87
N ALA A 19 -3.51 0.29 16.76
CA ALA A 19 -4.11 1.62 16.80
C ALA A 19 -3.80 2.41 15.54
N GLU A 20 -2.55 2.36 15.05
CA GLU A 20 -2.14 3.03 13.81
C GLU A 20 -2.92 2.50 12.58
N ILE A 21 -3.21 1.19 12.53
CA ILE A 21 -4.03 0.58 11.47
C ILE A 21 -5.48 1.07 11.54
N LEU A 22 -6.04 1.09 12.74
CA LEU A 22 -7.43 1.50 12.97
C LEU A 22 -7.64 3.00 12.75
N ASP A 23 -6.59 3.81 12.89
CA ASP A 23 -6.62 5.25 12.67
C ASP A 23 -6.49 5.64 11.18
N LEU A 24 -6.46 4.68 10.25
CA LEU A 24 -6.40 4.97 8.81
C LEU A 24 -7.44 6.02 8.35
N PRO A 25 -8.73 6.02 8.81
CA PRO A 25 -9.69 7.06 8.47
C PRO A 25 -9.22 8.47 8.88
N THR A 26 -8.69 8.61 10.08
CA THR A 26 -8.13 9.88 10.60
C THR A 26 -6.90 10.30 9.79
N HIS A 27 -6.03 9.36 9.42
CA HIS A 27 -4.85 9.63 8.60
C HIS A 27 -5.22 10.19 7.22
N LEU A 28 -6.30 9.69 6.60
CA LEU A 28 -6.78 10.21 5.31
C LEU A 28 -7.20 11.68 5.41
N ARG A 29 -7.97 12.06 6.43
CA ARG A 29 -8.43 13.43 6.65
C ARG A 29 -7.28 14.36 7.03
N ASP A 30 -6.40 13.94 7.94
CA ASP A 30 -5.22 14.72 8.33
C ASP A 30 -4.28 14.93 7.13
N ALA A 31 -4.16 13.95 6.24
CA ALA A 31 -3.35 14.06 5.04
C ALA A 31 -3.87 15.16 4.08
N LEU A 32 -5.18 15.30 3.90
CA LEU A 32 -5.77 16.38 3.12
C LEU A 32 -5.41 17.75 3.72
N TRP A 33 -5.57 17.90 5.03
CA TRP A 33 -5.19 19.14 5.72
C TRP A 33 -3.69 19.47 5.57
N ARG A 34 -2.82 18.46 5.62
CA ARG A 34 -1.36 18.63 5.45
C ARG A 34 -0.99 19.07 4.05
N VAL A 35 -1.66 18.55 3.02
CA VAL A 35 -1.46 19.01 1.65
C VAL A 35 -1.87 20.48 1.53
N ASP A 36 -3.00 20.87 2.11
CA ASP A 36 -3.44 22.28 2.12
C ASP A 36 -2.43 23.17 2.85
N SER A 37 -1.90 22.70 3.99
CA SER A 37 -0.91 23.45 4.78
C SER A 37 0.42 23.67 4.05
N ALA A 38 0.76 22.80 3.09
CA ALA A 38 1.94 22.95 2.26
C ALA A 38 1.85 24.13 1.29
N GLY A 39 0.65 24.69 1.08
CA GLY A 39 0.43 25.88 0.24
C GLY A 39 0.82 25.68 -1.23
N VAL A 40 0.79 24.44 -1.72
CA VAL A 40 1.17 24.14 -3.11
C VAL A 40 0.06 24.56 -4.04
N SER A 41 0.35 25.53 -4.92
CA SER A 41 -0.55 25.87 -6.02
C SER A 41 -0.44 24.87 -7.17
N SER A 42 -1.41 24.91 -8.12
CA SER A 42 -1.35 24.11 -9.35
C SER A 42 0.02 24.22 -10.02
N LEU A 43 0.59 23.08 -10.38
CA LEU A 43 1.92 22.97 -10.98
C LEU A 43 1.88 22.59 -12.46
N ASP A 44 0.71 22.47 -13.05
CA ASP A 44 0.44 22.03 -14.43
C ASP A 44 1.66 21.38 -15.13
N ALA A 45 1.76 20.06 -15.06
CA ALA A 45 2.87 19.30 -15.60
C ALA A 45 2.43 18.50 -16.84
N PRO A 46 2.56 19.02 -18.06
CA PRO A 46 2.09 18.34 -19.27
C PRO A 46 2.69 16.95 -19.47
N GLY A 47 3.92 16.71 -18.98
CA GLY A 47 4.57 15.42 -18.98
C GLY A 47 4.00 14.40 -17.99
N GLY A 48 3.17 14.85 -17.03
CA GLY A 48 2.55 14.01 -16.03
C GLY A 48 3.29 13.98 -14.69
N LEU A 49 2.94 13.01 -13.86
CA LEU A 49 3.45 12.81 -12.50
C LEU A 49 4.39 11.60 -12.42
N VAL A 50 5.53 11.80 -11.78
CA VAL A 50 6.38 10.70 -11.31
C VAL A 50 6.46 10.76 -9.80
N VAL A 51 6.13 9.67 -9.12
CA VAL A 51 6.34 9.55 -7.67
C VAL A 51 7.57 8.70 -7.42
N ALA A 52 8.59 9.32 -6.83
CA ALA A 52 9.82 8.64 -6.43
C ALA A 52 9.75 8.27 -4.96
N GLY A 53 9.85 6.98 -4.63
CA GLY A 53 9.76 6.48 -3.26
C GLY A 53 10.00 4.99 -3.15
N MET A 54 10.26 4.51 -1.93
CA MET A 54 10.50 3.11 -1.63
C MET A 54 9.53 2.59 -0.56
N GLY A 55 9.36 1.26 -0.48
CA GLY A 55 8.58 0.60 0.56
C GLY A 55 7.17 1.19 0.72
N GLY A 56 6.80 1.59 1.94
CA GLY A 56 5.48 2.16 2.25
C GLY A 56 5.13 3.41 1.43
N SER A 57 6.12 4.27 1.12
CA SER A 57 5.92 5.46 0.29
C SER A 57 5.59 5.09 -1.17
N ALA A 58 6.28 4.11 -1.75
CA ALA A 58 5.96 3.62 -3.09
C ALA A 58 4.60 2.90 -3.13
N VAL A 59 4.25 2.16 -2.08
CA VAL A 59 2.94 1.48 -1.98
C VAL A 59 1.80 2.49 -1.99
N GLY A 60 1.89 3.59 -1.23
CA GLY A 60 0.89 4.66 -1.25
C GLY A 60 0.68 5.22 -2.66
N ALA A 61 1.77 5.46 -3.40
CA ALA A 61 1.70 5.94 -4.78
C ALA A 61 1.09 4.90 -5.75
N ARG A 62 1.41 3.61 -5.58
CA ARG A 62 0.80 2.53 -6.39
C ARG A 62 -0.70 2.40 -6.15
N LEU A 63 -1.15 2.56 -4.90
CA LEU A 63 -2.56 2.61 -4.56
C LEU A 63 -3.25 3.81 -5.20
N ALA A 64 -2.65 5.01 -5.13
CA ALA A 64 -3.18 6.20 -5.77
C ALA A 64 -3.27 6.05 -7.31
N LEU A 65 -2.23 5.47 -7.92
CA LEU A 65 -2.22 5.13 -9.35
C LEU A 65 -3.36 4.17 -9.70
N GLY A 66 -3.55 3.09 -8.92
CA GLY A 66 -4.64 2.15 -9.11
C GLY A 66 -6.03 2.79 -9.01
N ALA A 67 -6.22 3.71 -8.05
CA ALA A 67 -7.49 4.42 -7.86
C ALA A 67 -7.83 5.40 -8.98
N LEU A 68 -6.82 5.91 -9.69
CA LEU A 68 -6.98 6.89 -10.76
C LEU A 68 -6.85 6.31 -12.17
N ALA A 69 -6.46 5.03 -12.34
CA ALA A 69 -5.98 4.47 -13.59
C ALA A 69 -6.87 4.78 -14.81
N ASP A 70 -8.18 4.64 -14.65
CA ASP A 70 -9.20 4.91 -15.69
C ASP A 70 -9.55 6.39 -15.87
N ARG A 71 -9.04 7.27 -15.00
CA ARG A 71 -9.33 8.73 -14.97
C ARG A 71 -8.11 9.60 -15.24
N LEU A 72 -6.96 9.00 -15.49
CA LEU A 72 -5.74 9.72 -15.79
C LEU A 72 -5.80 10.34 -17.19
N SER A 73 -5.49 11.62 -17.28
CA SER A 73 -5.36 12.38 -18.54
C SER A 73 -3.90 12.54 -18.98
N ARG A 74 -2.94 12.25 -18.08
CA ARG A 74 -1.50 12.31 -18.32
C ARG A 74 -0.81 11.12 -17.63
N PRO A 75 0.41 10.74 -18.02
CA PRO A 75 1.14 9.66 -17.36
C PRO A 75 1.29 9.88 -15.86
N PHE A 76 1.09 8.81 -15.10
CA PHE A 76 1.44 8.72 -13.68
C PHE A 76 2.29 7.47 -13.49
N VAL A 77 3.52 7.63 -13.03
CA VAL A 77 4.50 6.54 -12.89
C VAL A 77 5.08 6.53 -11.47
N VAL A 78 5.32 5.35 -10.93
CA VAL A 78 6.05 5.15 -9.67
C VAL A 78 7.46 4.69 -9.98
N ALA A 79 8.45 5.45 -9.52
CA ALA A 79 9.88 5.17 -9.64
C ALA A 79 10.41 4.72 -8.26
N ASP A 80 10.83 3.47 -8.17
CA ASP A 80 11.29 2.83 -6.94
C ASP A 80 12.75 2.36 -7.02
N GLY A 81 13.60 3.21 -7.56
CA GLY A 81 15.03 2.99 -7.71
C GLY A 81 15.85 4.26 -7.54
N TYR A 82 17.17 4.16 -7.83
CA TYR A 82 18.12 5.26 -7.68
C TYR A 82 18.03 6.33 -8.76
N ALA A 83 17.39 6.06 -9.90
CA ALA A 83 17.28 6.98 -11.02
C ALA A 83 15.85 7.08 -11.51
N LEU A 84 15.48 8.24 -12.01
CA LEU A 84 14.21 8.46 -12.69
C LEU A 84 14.25 7.88 -14.12
N PRO A 85 13.11 7.54 -14.71
CA PRO A 85 13.04 7.19 -16.13
C PRO A 85 13.69 8.28 -17.00
N ALA A 86 14.40 7.87 -18.07
CA ALA A 86 15.21 8.77 -18.89
C ALA A 86 14.42 9.93 -19.54
N TRP A 87 13.13 9.75 -19.73
CA TRP A 87 12.25 10.74 -20.35
C TRP A 87 11.78 11.86 -19.38
N VAL A 88 12.06 11.74 -18.07
CA VAL A 88 11.69 12.76 -17.09
C VAL A 88 12.50 14.03 -17.31
N GLY A 89 11.83 15.18 -17.34
CA GLY A 89 12.41 16.48 -17.56
C GLY A 89 11.49 17.65 -17.11
N PRO A 90 11.69 18.87 -17.60
CA PRO A 90 11.05 20.09 -17.11
C PRO A 90 9.51 20.09 -17.15
N GLU A 91 8.91 19.28 -18.01
CA GLU A 91 7.46 19.17 -18.16
C GLU A 91 6.80 18.24 -17.15
N HIS A 92 7.59 17.55 -16.32
CA HIS A 92 7.11 16.59 -15.33
C HIS A 92 7.07 17.20 -13.93
N LEU A 93 6.10 16.72 -13.13
CA LEU A 93 6.13 16.88 -11.68
C LEU A 93 6.72 15.61 -11.06
N VAL A 94 7.70 15.75 -10.18
CA VAL A 94 8.25 14.66 -9.37
C VAL A 94 7.84 14.89 -7.91
N LEU A 95 7.03 13.97 -7.36
CA LEU A 95 6.80 13.86 -5.93
C LEU A 95 7.86 12.94 -5.34
N ALA A 96 8.81 13.49 -4.59
CA ALA A 96 9.76 12.68 -3.82
C ALA A 96 9.15 12.35 -2.45
N ALA A 97 8.79 11.08 -2.25
CA ALA A 97 8.10 10.60 -1.06
C ALA A 97 9.03 9.69 -0.24
N SER A 98 9.39 10.13 0.97
CA SER A 98 10.14 9.33 1.92
C SER A 98 9.68 9.66 3.33
N TYR A 99 9.10 8.69 4.03
CA TYR A 99 8.64 8.90 5.41
C TYR A 99 9.79 9.38 6.31
N SER A 100 10.91 8.67 6.35
CA SER A 100 12.08 9.05 7.15
C SER A 100 12.85 10.26 6.60
N GLY A 101 12.68 10.58 5.31
CA GLY A 101 13.47 11.58 4.61
C GLY A 101 14.95 11.22 4.37
N SER A 102 15.33 9.97 4.67
CA SER A 102 16.71 9.48 4.56
C SER A 102 16.89 8.31 3.60
N THR A 103 15.84 7.94 2.84
CA THR A 103 15.89 6.84 1.87
C THR A 103 16.81 7.21 0.73
N GLU A 104 17.90 6.45 0.53
CA GLU A 104 18.97 6.77 -0.43
C GLU A 104 18.46 6.88 -1.86
N GLU A 105 17.61 5.94 -2.29
CA GLU A 105 17.02 5.91 -3.61
C GLU A 105 16.16 7.17 -3.85
N THR A 106 15.38 7.58 -2.86
CA THR A 106 14.52 8.78 -2.97
C THR A 106 15.37 10.06 -3.00
N LEU A 107 16.45 10.12 -2.22
CA LEU A 107 17.39 11.24 -2.24
C LEU A 107 18.10 11.34 -3.61
N SER A 108 18.52 10.21 -4.16
CA SER A 108 19.12 10.14 -5.50
C SER A 108 18.14 10.58 -6.59
N ALA A 109 16.91 10.08 -6.56
CA ALA A 109 15.87 10.47 -7.51
C ALA A 109 15.48 11.95 -7.39
N TYR A 110 15.46 12.53 -6.17
CA TYR A 110 15.24 13.95 -5.96
C TYR A 110 16.35 14.82 -6.61
N ASP A 111 17.61 14.43 -6.44
CA ASP A 111 18.75 15.12 -7.06
C ASP A 111 18.74 14.95 -8.59
N ASP A 112 18.40 13.78 -9.10
CA ASP A 112 18.25 13.53 -10.54
C ASP A 112 17.14 14.39 -11.15
N ALA A 113 15.97 14.52 -10.45
CA ALA A 113 14.91 15.44 -10.85
C ALA A 113 15.38 16.89 -10.93
N ALA A 114 16.18 17.32 -9.95
CA ALA A 114 16.78 18.66 -9.95
C ALA A 114 17.70 18.88 -11.16
N ALA A 115 18.61 17.95 -11.42
CA ALA A 115 19.56 18.02 -12.51
C ALA A 115 18.89 18.08 -13.89
N ARG A 116 17.72 17.45 -14.03
CA ARG A 116 16.90 17.44 -15.27
C ARG A 116 15.92 18.61 -15.36
N GLY A 117 15.88 19.50 -14.37
CA GLY A 117 14.98 20.67 -14.34
C GLY A 117 13.51 20.30 -14.14
N ALA A 118 13.19 19.09 -13.65
CA ALA A 118 11.84 18.69 -13.34
C ALA A 118 11.29 19.48 -12.14
N ARG A 119 10.01 19.78 -12.15
CA ARG A 119 9.32 20.38 -10.99
C ARG A 119 9.27 19.37 -9.87
N ARG A 120 9.44 19.82 -8.64
CA ARG A 120 9.53 18.93 -7.48
C ARG A 120 8.56 19.36 -6.39
N ILE A 121 8.04 18.37 -5.68
CA ILE A 121 7.32 18.47 -4.42
C ILE A 121 7.81 17.33 -3.53
N VAL A 122 7.80 17.50 -2.22
CA VAL A 122 8.30 16.50 -1.27
C VAL A 122 7.20 16.12 -0.30
N ALA A 123 7.12 14.83 0.08
CA ALA A 123 6.32 14.35 1.21
C ALA A 123 7.24 13.60 2.19
N THR A 124 7.40 14.13 3.41
CA THR A 124 8.33 13.59 4.40
C THR A 124 8.02 14.07 5.82
N THR A 125 8.49 13.33 6.84
CA THR A 125 8.48 13.79 8.24
C THR A 125 9.64 14.75 8.54
N GLY A 126 10.69 14.76 7.72
CA GLY A 126 11.91 15.55 7.98
C GLY A 126 13.13 15.01 7.25
N GLY A 127 14.26 15.01 7.95
CA GLY A 127 15.54 14.44 7.50
C GLY A 127 16.19 15.15 6.31
N PRO A 128 17.22 14.53 5.70
CA PRO A 128 17.99 15.12 4.60
C PRO A 128 17.13 15.55 3.40
N LEU A 129 16.00 14.88 3.13
CA LEU A 129 15.09 15.23 2.04
C LEU A 129 14.40 16.58 2.30
N ALA A 130 13.92 16.82 3.54
CA ALA A 130 13.34 18.11 3.92
C ALA A 130 14.38 19.24 3.91
N GLU A 131 15.63 18.96 4.29
CA GLU A 131 16.72 19.92 4.24
C GLU A 131 17.05 20.34 2.80
N ARG A 132 17.14 19.35 1.89
CA ARG A 132 17.32 19.60 0.45
C ARG A 132 16.16 20.42 -0.13
N ALA A 133 14.92 20.04 0.17
CA ALA A 133 13.74 20.77 -0.29
C ALA A 133 13.75 22.22 0.19
N ARG A 134 14.04 22.47 1.46
CA ARG A 134 14.13 23.82 2.02
C ARG A 134 15.23 24.65 1.37
N ARG A 135 16.42 24.10 1.17
CA ARG A 135 17.52 24.77 0.48
C ARG A 135 17.15 25.16 -0.96
N ASP A 136 16.43 24.28 -1.65
CA ASP A 136 16.06 24.43 -3.06
C ASP A 136 14.75 25.21 -3.26
N GLY A 137 14.06 25.64 -2.18
CA GLY A 137 12.77 26.31 -2.24
C GLY A 137 11.63 25.42 -2.77
N VAL A 138 11.75 24.10 -2.59
CA VAL A 138 10.76 23.11 -3.02
C VAL A 138 9.71 22.92 -1.92
N PRO A 139 8.40 22.93 -2.28
CA PRO A 139 7.32 22.70 -1.31
C PRO A 139 7.42 21.33 -0.64
N VAL A 140 7.08 21.29 0.65
CA VAL A 140 7.06 20.06 1.44
C VAL A 140 5.67 19.83 2.02
N ILE A 141 5.08 18.69 1.74
CA ILE A 141 3.89 18.14 2.44
C ILE A 141 4.43 17.52 3.73
N PRO A 142 4.14 18.12 4.90
CA PRO A 142 4.70 17.63 6.16
C PRO A 142 3.95 16.38 6.62
N LEU A 143 4.62 15.25 6.74
CA LEU A 143 4.04 14.03 7.30
C LEU A 143 4.23 14.01 8.83
N PRO A 144 3.30 13.42 9.61
CA PRO A 144 3.49 13.27 11.05
C PRO A 144 4.52 12.19 11.34
N GLY A 145 5.38 12.41 12.35
CA GLY A 145 6.31 11.41 12.84
C GLY A 145 5.65 10.45 13.83
N GLY A 146 6.36 9.37 14.19
CA GLY A 146 5.94 8.44 15.25
C GLY A 146 5.34 7.12 14.75
N PHE A 147 5.00 6.98 13.46
CA PHE A 147 4.47 5.74 12.88
C PHE A 147 5.58 4.82 12.35
N GLN A 148 5.25 3.55 12.24
CA GLN A 148 5.96 2.71 11.28
C GLN A 148 5.67 3.22 9.85
N PRO A 149 6.67 3.28 8.94
CA PRO A 149 6.46 3.83 7.58
C PRO A 149 5.29 3.19 6.83
N ARG A 150 5.03 1.89 7.07
CA ARG A 150 3.91 1.15 6.47
C ARG A 150 2.54 1.55 7.03
N ALA A 151 2.46 2.02 8.27
CA ALA A 151 1.22 2.53 8.88
C ALA A 151 0.84 3.91 8.35
N ALA A 152 1.80 4.69 7.84
CA ALA A 152 1.57 6.00 7.23
C ALA A 152 1.00 5.93 5.80
N VAL A 153 0.41 4.80 5.37
CA VAL A 153 -0.06 4.59 4.00
C VAL A 153 -1.11 5.61 3.56
N GLY A 154 -2.03 6.00 4.45
CA GLY A 154 -3.05 7.01 4.16
C GLY A 154 -2.44 8.34 3.70
N TYR A 155 -1.37 8.77 4.35
CA TYR A 155 -0.62 9.98 3.96
C TYR A 155 0.05 9.81 2.59
N GLY A 156 0.62 8.65 2.30
CA GLY A 156 1.22 8.35 1.00
C GLY A 156 0.21 8.35 -0.13
N VAL A 157 -0.96 7.73 0.08
CA VAL A 157 -2.07 7.70 -0.89
C VAL A 157 -2.56 9.11 -1.19
N VAL A 158 -2.92 9.88 -0.16
CA VAL A 158 -3.47 11.23 -0.34
C VAL A 158 -2.44 12.17 -0.96
N SER A 159 -1.16 12.13 -0.52
CA SER A 159 -0.10 12.95 -1.14
C SER A 159 0.05 12.68 -2.63
N ALA A 160 -0.06 11.41 -3.06
CA ALA A 160 0.06 11.03 -4.47
C ALA A 160 -1.20 11.40 -5.28
N LEU A 161 -2.41 11.22 -4.72
CA LEU A 161 -3.68 11.66 -5.34
C LEU A 161 -3.69 13.18 -5.57
N GLU A 162 -3.32 13.95 -4.55
CA GLU A 162 -3.25 15.40 -4.63
C GLU A 162 -2.15 15.88 -5.59
N ALA A 163 -0.98 15.22 -5.58
CA ALA A 163 0.06 15.52 -6.57
C ALA A 163 -0.40 15.26 -8.00
N ALA A 164 -1.20 14.22 -8.24
CA ALA A 164 -1.79 13.95 -9.56
C ALA A 164 -2.76 15.07 -9.99
N ALA A 165 -3.60 15.54 -9.07
CA ALA A 165 -4.49 16.67 -9.33
C ALA A 165 -3.72 17.97 -9.57
N LEU A 166 -2.70 18.28 -8.76
CA LEU A 166 -1.83 19.44 -8.92
C LEU A 166 -1.07 19.43 -10.25
N ALA A 167 -0.62 18.27 -10.71
CA ALA A 167 0.03 18.08 -12.00
C ALA A 167 -0.94 18.17 -13.20
N GLY A 168 -2.26 18.20 -12.94
CA GLY A 168 -3.27 18.04 -13.99
C GLY A 168 -3.26 16.65 -14.64
N ALA A 169 -2.70 15.65 -13.96
CA ALA A 169 -2.64 14.26 -14.45
C ALA A 169 -3.92 13.48 -14.17
N GLY A 170 -4.67 13.84 -13.14
CA GLY A 170 -5.96 13.25 -12.79
C GLY A 170 -6.89 14.24 -12.13
N PRO A 171 -8.15 13.86 -11.87
CA PRO A 171 -9.11 14.70 -11.18
C PRO A 171 -8.77 14.84 -9.69
N SER A 172 -9.29 15.89 -9.04
CA SER A 172 -9.34 15.93 -7.58
C SER A 172 -10.40 14.94 -7.07
N VAL A 173 -10.02 14.10 -6.12
CA VAL A 173 -10.87 13.04 -5.55
C VAL A 173 -11.09 13.23 -4.03
N ARG A 174 -10.97 14.45 -3.52
CA ARG A 174 -11.10 14.75 -2.09
C ARG A 174 -12.42 14.27 -1.49
N GLY A 175 -13.53 14.39 -2.24
CA GLY A 175 -14.82 13.86 -1.79
C GLY A 175 -14.83 12.35 -1.64
N GLU A 176 -14.12 11.62 -2.51
CA GLU A 176 -13.96 10.17 -2.40
C GLU A 176 -13.05 9.78 -1.24
N VAL A 177 -12.01 10.58 -0.94
CA VAL A 177 -11.16 10.37 0.25
C VAL A 177 -11.99 10.49 1.54
N GLU A 178 -12.86 11.50 1.63
CA GLU A 178 -13.74 11.68 2.79
C GLU A 178 -14.79 10.56 2.91
N ALA A 179 -15.39 10.13 1.80
CA ALA A 179 -16.31 9.01 1.77
C ALA A 179 -15.61 7.71 2.20
N ALA A 180 -14.41 7.46 1.70
CA ALA A 180 -13.60 6.32 2.09
C ALA A 180 -13.27 6.35 3.60
N ALA A 181 -12.89 7.51 4.15
CA ALA A 181 -12.64 7.63 5.58
C ALA A 181 -13.90 7.27 6.41
N GLY A 182 -15.08 7.73 6.00
CA GLY A 182 -16.35 7.37 6.67
C GLY A 182 -16.68 5.88 6.60
N LEU A 183 -16.44 5.22 5.45
CA LEU A 183 -16.60 3.77 5.32
C LEU A 183 -15.62 3.03 6.25
N LEU A 184 -14.35 3.43 6.24
CA LEU A 184 -13.31 2.77 7.02
C LEU A 184 -13.52 2.88 8.53
N GLU A 185 -14.15 3.94 9.05
CA GLU A 185 -14.55 4.03 10.46
C GLU A 185 -15.49 2.87 10.84
N THR A 186 -16.46 2.57 9.98
CA THR A 186 -17.39 1.45 10.20
C THR A 186 -16.66 0.12 10.14
N LEU A 187 -15.81 -0.08 9.12
CA LEU A 187 -15.07 -1.32 8.93
C LEU A 187 -14.00 -1.56 10.01
N ALA A 188 -13.37 -0.49 10.52
CA ALA A 188 -12.42 -0.57 11.63
C ALA A 188 -13.10 -1.07 12.92
N ALA A 189 -14.33 -0.64 13.19
CA ALA A 189 -15.11 -1.13 14.32
C ALA A 189 -15.55 -2.59 14.12
N GLU A 190 -15.92 -2.99 12.88
CA GLU A 190 -16.34 -4.35 12.56
C GLU A 190 -15.18 -5.35 12.61
N TRP A 191 -14.04 -5.00 12.03
CA TRP A 191 -12.91 -5.92 11.79
C TRP A 191 -11.80 -5.83 12.82
N GLY A 192 -11.78 -4.75 13.61
CA GLY A 192 -10.77 -4.52 14.63
C GLY A 192 -10.81 -5.51 15.79
N PRO A 193 -9.85 -5.44 16.73
CA PRO A 193 -9.76 -6.36 17.87
C PRO A 193 -11.01 -6.40 18.75
N GLY A 194 -11.78 -5.29 18.83
CA GLY A 194 -13.05 -5.20 19.54
C GLY A 194 -14.24 -5.76 18.79
N GLY A 195 -14.11 -6.10 17.50
CA GLY A 195 -15.14 -6.73 16.69
C GLY A 195 -15.39 -8.20 17.04
N GLY A 196 -16.43 -8.78 16.45
CA GLY A 196 -16.78 -10.19 16.69
C GLY A 196 -15.66 -11.18 16.33
N GLU A 197 -15.63 -12.32 17.01
CA GLU A 197 -14.65 -13.38 16.70
C GLU A 197 -14.83 -13.97 15.29
N ASP A 198 -16.03 -13.94 14.74
CA ASP A 198 -16.34 -14.36 13.37
C ASP A 198 -16.10 -13.23 12.34
N GLY A 199 -15.55 -12.09 12.75
CA GLY A 199 -15.23 -10.99 11.86
C GLY A 199 -14.29 -11.41 10.71
N GLU A 200 -14.50 -10.85 9.52
CA GLU A 200 -13.82 -11.27 8.28
C GLU A 200 -12.29 -11.28 8.41
N ALA A 201 -11.69 -10.25 9.03
CA ALA A 201 -10.24 -10.18 9.22
C ALA A 201 -9.70 -11.30 10.11
N LYS A 202 -10.39 -11.62 11.22
CA LYS A 202 -10.01 -12.70 12.13
C LYS A 202 -10.18 -14.07 11.45
N ARG A 203 -11.28 -14.28 10.76
CA ARG A 203 -11.57 -15.51 10.00
C ARG A 203 -10.48 -15.76 8.96
N LEU A 204 -10.11 -14.74 8.17
CA LEU A 204 -9.06 -14.84 7.17
C LEU A 204 -7.70 -15.15 7.81
N ALA A 205 -7.34 -14.48 8.91
CA ALA A 205 -6.08 -14.77 9.61
C ALA A 205 -6.02 -16.23 10.09
N HIS A 206 -7.10 -16.77 10.65
CA HIS A 206 -7.16 -18.19 11.03
C HIS A 206 -7.03 -19.13 9.83
N ALA A 207 -7.68 -18.82 8.71
CA ALA A 207 -7.60 -19.64 7.49
C ALA A 207 -6.18 -19.63 6.90
N LEU A 208 -5.50 -18.49 6.93
CA LEU A 208 -4.17 -18.32 6.34
C LEU A 208 -3.03 -18.77 7.27
N HIS A 209 -3.29 -18.92 8.57
CA HIS A 209 -2.25 -19.32 9.53
C HIS A 209 -1.65 -20.70 9.17
N GLY A 210 -0.32 -20.76 9.13
CA GLY A 210 0.42 -21.97 8.75
C GLY A 210 0.40 -22.28 7.24
N THR A 211 0.09 -21.29 6.41
CA THR A 211 0.19 -21.37 4.95
C THR A 211 1.19 -20.35 4.41
N VAL A 212 1.52 -20.46 3.13
CA VAL A 212 2.24 -19.45 2.36
C VAL A 212 1.22 -18.73 1.46
N PRO A 213 0.78 -17.51 1.81
CA PRO A 213 -0.22 -16.79 1.03
C PRO A 213 0.34 -16.28 -0.31
N VAL A 214 -0.43 -16.52 -1.37
CA VAL A 214 -0.27 -15.89 -2.70
C VAL A 214 -1.49 -15.02 -2.90
N VAL A 215 -1.31 -13.71 -2.88
CA VAL A 215 -2.39 -12.75 -2.98
C VAL A 215 -2.48 -12.25 -4.42
N VAL A 216 -3.64 -12.42 -5.05
CA VAL A 216 -3.85 -12.05 -6.44
C VAL A 216 -4.91 -10.95 -6.53
N GLY A 217 -4.68 -9.98 -7.38
CA GLY A 217 -5.62 -8.90 -7.68
C GLY A 217 -5.62 -8.54 -9.15
N PHE A 218 -6.55 -7.69 -9.56
CA PHE A 218 -6.66 -7.16 -10.92
C PHE A 218 -7.01 -5.68 -10.89
N GLU A 219 -6.60 -4.94 -11.93
CA GLU A 219 -6.89 -3.51 -12.01
C GLU A 219 -6.49 -2.77 -10.70
N ALA A 220 -7.43 -2.09 -10.06
CA ALA A 220 -7.18 -1.36 -8.82
C ALA A 220 -6.74 -2.27 -7.67
N THR A 221 -7.27 -3.50 -7.58
CA THR A 221 -6.93 -4.44 -6.49
C THR A 221 -5.53 -5.05 -6.63
N ALA A 222 -4.89 -4.95 -7.81
CA ALA A 222 -3.52 -5.44 -8.01
C ALA A 222 -2.51 -4.74 -7.07
N SER A 223 -2.64 -3.43 -6.89
CA SER A 223 -1.79 -2.66 -5.97
C SER A 223 -2.05 -3.02 -4.50
N VAL A 224 -3.29 -3.40 -4.18
CA VAL A 224 -3.67 -3.88 -2.84
C VAL A 224 -3.10 -5.27 -2.58
N ALA A 225 -3.12 -6.18 -3.56
CA ALA A 225 -2.50 -7.50 -3.44
C ALA A 225 -1.00 -7.39 -3.12
N TYR A 226 -0.30 -6.46 -3.79
CA TYR A 226 1.10 -6.17 -3.48
C TYR A 226 1.27 -5.65 -2.04
N ARG A 227 0.35 -4.78 -1.54
CA ARG A 227 0.40 -4.32 -0.15
C ARG A 227 0.18 -5.46 0.84
N TRP A 228 -0.82 -6.32 0.62
CA TRP A 228 -1.07 -7.48 1.49
C TRP A 228 0.19 -8.33 1.66
N LYS A 229 0.85 -8.65 0.54
CA LYS A 229 2.13 -9.36 0.55
C LYS A 229 3.16 -8.65 1.43
N CYS A 230 3.34 -7.33 1.27
CA CYS A 230 4.30 -6.56 2.07
C CYS A 230 3.93 -6.58 3.56
N GLN A 231 2.65 -6.36 3.89
CA GLN A 231 2.17 -6.35 5.28
C GLN A 231 2.32 -7.72 5.96
N ILE A 232 2.01 -8.81 5.28
CA ILE A 232 2.21 -10.17 5.81
C ILE A 232 3.70 -10.45 6.04
N ASN A 233 4.57 -10.07 5.10
CA ASN A 233 6.02 -10.23 5.25
C ASN A 233 6.55 -9.43 6.44
N GLU A 234 6.14 -8.17 6.60
CA GLU A 234 6.70 -7.28 7.61
C GLU A 234 6.05 -7.45 8.98
N ASN A 235 4.71 -7.52 9.07
CA ASN A 235 4.00 -7.60 10.36
C ASN A 235 4.02 -9.01 10.95
N ALA A 236 3.83 -10.04 10.12
CA ALA A 236 3.73 -11.42 10.60
C ALA A 236 5.04 -12.22 10.44
N SER A 237 6.09 -11.62 9.87
CA SER A 237 7.37 -12.29 9.58
C SER A 237 7.18 -13.58 8.77
N LEU A 238 6.17 -13.62 7.88
CA LEU A 238 5.82 -14.79 7.08
C LEU A 238 6.10 -14.51 5.59
N PRO A 239 6.62 -15.49 4.82
CA PRO A 239 6.74 -15.34 3.38
C PRO A 239 5.34 -15.28 2.75
N ALA A 240 5.12 -14.27 1.90
CA ALA A 240 3.94 -14.14 1.08
C ALA A 240 4.32 -13.59 -0.29
N PHE A 241 3.51 -13.88 -1.30
CA PHE A 241 3.72 -13.47 -2.68
C PHE A 241 2.51 -12.74 -3.22
N ALA A 242 2.69 -11.98 -4.30
CA ALA A 242 1.58 -11.30 -4.97
C ALA A 242 1.64 -11.56 -6.47
N GLY A 243 0.48 -11.73 -7.09
CA GLY A 243 0.30 -11.87 -8.52
C GLY A 243 -0.75 -10.91 -9.06
N VAL A 244 -0.77 -10.71 -10.37
CA VAL A 244 -1.69 -9.80 -11.05
C VAL A 244 -2.41 -10.53 -12.19
N LEU A 245 -3.74 -10.54 -12.16
CA LEU A 245 -4.55 -10.97 -13.31
C LEU A 245 -4.60 -9.86 -14.36
N PRO A 246 -4.55 -10.23 -15.65
CA PRO A 246 -4.60 -11.58 -16.19
C PRO A 246 -3.24 -12.29 -16.31
N GLU A 247 -2.12 -11.66 -15.92
CA GLU A 247 -0.75 -12.18 -16.16
C GLU A 247 -0.53 -13.56 -15.51
N VAL A 248 -1.00 -13.78 -14.27
CA VAL A 248 -0.85 -15.07 -13.58
C VAL A 248 -1.50 -16.24 -14.33
N ASP A 249 -2.52 -15.97 -15.17
CA ASP A 249 -3.20 -16.98 -15.98
C ASP A 249 -2.36 -17.46 -17.19
N HIS A 250 -1.30 -16.74 -17.52
CA HIS A 250 -0.42 -17.08 -18.63
C HIS A 250 0.82 -17.90 -18.19
N ASN A 251 1.03 -18.05 -16.88
CA ASN A 251 2.21 -18.72 -16.33
C ASN A 251 1.93 -19.42 -14.98
N GLU A 252 1.67 -18.69 -13.91
CA GLU A 252 1.63 -19.20 -12.54
C GLU A 252 0.48 -20.20 -12.30
N VAL A 253 -0.64 -20.07 -13.01
CA VAL A 253 -1.80 -20.94 -12.89
C VAL A 253 -1.45 -22.42 -13.15
N VAL A 254 -0.43 -22.70 -13.96
CA VAL A 254 0.03 -24.06 -14.29
C VAL A 254 0.59 -24.79 -13.06
N GLY A 255 1.15 -24.06 -12.13
CA GLY A 255 1.80 -24.62 -10.92
C GLY A 255 0.83 -25.05 -9.83
N TRP A 256 -0.37 -24.48 -9.79
CA TRP A 256 -1.31 -24.67 -8.67
C TRP A 256 -1.73 -26.14 -8.43
N PRO A 257 -2.08 -26.96 -9.44
CA PRO A 257 -2.47 -28.36 -9.20
C PRO A 257 -1.41 -29.21 -8.48
N ALA A 258 -0.12 -28.85 -8.63
CA ALA A 258 0.99 -29.54 -7.97
C ALA A 258 1.42 -28.91 -6.63
N ALA A 259 0.84 -27.79 -6.22
CA ALA A 259 1.30 -26.97 -5.10
C ALA A 259 1.37 -27.75 -3.78
N ALA A 260 0.43 -28.67 -3.52
CA ALA A 260 0.41 -29.51 -2.32
C ALA A 260 1.69 -30.34 -2.10
N GLY A 261 2.42 -30.66 -3.18
CA GLY A 261 3.69 -31.39 -3.13
C GLY A 261 4.88 -30.55 -2.63
N PHE A 262 4.73 -29.22 -2.61
CA PHE A 262 5.79 -28.27 -2.24
C PHE A 262 5.54 -27.56 -0.92
N GLY A 263 4.31 -27.58 -0.41
CA GLY A 263 3.97 -26.92 0.85
C GLY A 263 2.48 -26.59 0.97
N ARG A 264 2.15 -25.90 2.05
CA ARG A 264 0.78 -25.42 2.31
C ARG A 264 0.61 -24.01 1.74
N PHE A 265 0.26 -23.90 0.48
CA PHE A 265 -0.04 -22.60 -0.15
C PHE A 265 -1.50 -22.23 0.03
N ALA A 266 -1.75 -20.92 0.15
CA ALA A 266 -3.09 -20.34 0.12
C ALA A 266 -3.19 -19.37 -1.06
N LEU A 267 -4.28 -19.44 -1.83
CA LEU A 267 -4.64 -18.38 -2.77
C LEU A 267 -5.59 -17.42 -2.07
N VAL A 268 -5.31 -16.12 -2.13
CA VAL A 268 -6.21 -15.04 -1.75
C VAL A 268 -6.50 -14.19 -2.97
N SER A 269 -7.73 -14.25 -3.49
CA SER A 269 -8.19 -13.44 -4.62
C SER A 269 -8.88 -12.18 -4.10
N LEU A 270 -8.29 -11.00 -4.37
CA LEU A 270 -8.89 -9.70 -4.03
C LEU A 270 -9.75 -9.22 -5.19
N GLU A 271 -11.06 -9.19 -4.99
CA GLU A 271 -12.04 -9.01 -6.06
C GLU A 271 -12.78 -7.68 -5.95
N ASP A 272 -12.83 -6.94 -7.07
CA ASP A 272 -13.73 -5.82 -7.27
C ASP A 272 -14.83 -6.25 -8.25
N PRO A 273 -16.09 -6.40 -7.79
CA PRO A 273 -17.19 -6.82 -8.67
C PRO A 273 -17.51 -5.83 -9.79
N SER A 274 -17.07 -4.58 -9.67
CA SER A 274 -17.22 -3.54 -10.69
C SER A 274 -16.11 -3.52 -11.74
N GLY A 275 -15.09 -4.36 -11.56
CA GLY A 275 -14.00 -4.48 -12.53
C GLY A 275 -14.42 -5.06 -13.87
N HIS A 276 -13.49 -5.11 -14.80
CA HIS A 276 -13.77 -5.65 -16.15
C HIS A 276 -14.31 -7.09 -16.06
N PRO A 277 -15.46 -7.41 -16.69
CA PRO A 277 -16.14 -8.72 -16.54
C PRO A 277 -15.25 -9.93 -16.83
N ARG A 278 -14.28 -9.79 -17.75
CA ARG A 278 -13.33 -10.87 -18.04
C ARG A 278 -12.33 -11.09 -16.91
N ASN A 279 -11.93 -10.06 -16.17
CA ASN A 279 -11.06 -10.20 -15.00
C ASN A 279 -11.82 -10.80 -13.82
N VAL A 280 -13.07 -10.44 -13.61
CA VAL A 280 -13.94 -11.06 -12.61
C VAL A 280 -14.09 -12.57 -12.89
N ALA A 281 -14.39 -12.96 -14.14
CA ALA A 281 -14.45 -14.36 -14.55
C ALA A 281 -13.10 -15.10 -14.42
N ARG A 282 -11.99 -14.42 -14.70
CA ARG A 282 -10.63 -15.00 -14.51
C ARG A 282 -10.35 -15.27 -13.05
N ALA A 283 -10.68 -14.35 -12.16
CA ALA A 283 -10.47 -14.53 -10.72
C ALA A 283 -11.20 -15.80 -10.20
N GLU A 284 -12.45 -16.02 -10.65
CA GLU A 284 -13.20 -17.22 -10.34
C GLU A 284 -12.53 -18.50 -10.86
N LEU A 285 -12.21 -18.54 -12.14
CA LEU A 285 -11.57 -19.71 -12.78
C LEU A 285 -10.19 -20.01 -12.20
N THR A 286 -9.42 -18.96 -11.88
CA THR A 286 -8.10 -19.11 -11.23
C THR A 286 -8.25 -19.70 -9.82
N ALA A 287 -9.26 -19.26 -9.07
CA ALA A 287 -9.57 -19.83 -7.76
C ALA A 287 -9.96 -21.31 -7.85
N ASP A 288 -10.75 -21.70 -8.85
CA ASP A 288 -11.12 -23.10 -9.10
C ASP A 288 -9.91 -23.98 -9.44
N ILE A 289 -9.01 -23.49 -10.28
CA ILE A 289 -7.78 -24.21 -10.64
C ILE A 289 -6.86 -24.32 -9.42
N ALA A 290 -6.67 -23.23 -8.69
CA ALA A 290 -5.83 -23.23 -7.50
C ALA A 290 -6.35 -24.18 -6.42
N GLY A 291 -7.67 -24.33 -6.30
CA GLY A 291 -8.33 -25.24 -5.36
C GLY A 291 -7.95 -26.70 -5.54
N GLN A 292 -7.34 -27.08 -6.68
CA GLN A 292 -6.86 -28.46 -6.93
C GLN A 292 -5.61 -28.81 -6.11
N GLY A 293 -4.83 -27.81 -5.67
CA GLY A 293 -3.58 -28.06 -4.94
C GLY A 293 -3.30 -27.08 -3.80
N ALA A 294 -4.05 -25.98 -3.69
CA ALA A 294 -3.94 -25.06 -2.57
C ALA A 294 -4.53 -25.67 -1.29
N ALA A 295 -3.91 -25.39 -0.15
CA ALA A 295 -4.44 -25.76 1.16
C ALA A 295 -5.67 -24.91 1.54
N VAL A 296 -5.73 -23.65 1.05
CA VAL A 296 -6.79 -22.69 1.30
C VAL A 296 -6.99 -21.86 0.03
N VAL A 297 -8.26 -21.57 -0.29
CA VAL A 297 -8.64 -20.60 -1.32
C VAL A 297 -9.63 -19.63 -0.69
N GLU A 298 -9.30 -18.35 -0.64
CA GLU A 298 -10.15 -17.27 -0.14
C GLU A 298 -10.42 -16.27 -1.26
N ARG A 299 -11.70 -15.96 -1.47
CA ARG A 299 -12.14 -14.90 -2.38
C ARG A 299 -12.66 -13.74 -1.53
N VAL A 300 -12.00 -12.59 -1.62
CA VAL A 300 -12.24 -11.43 -0.76
C VAL A 300 -12.80 -10.30 -1.61
N THR A 301 -14.05 -9.94 -1.35
CA THR A 301 -14.76 -8.89 -2.11
C THR A 301 -14.54 -7.52 -1.48
N ALA A 302 -14.16 -6.56 -2.29
CA ALA A 302 -14.03 -5.16 -1.90
C ALA A 302 -15.38 -4.54 -1.49
N ARG A 303 -15.37 -3.63 -0.50
CA ARG A 303 -16.56 -2.92 -0.01
C ARG A 303 -16.45 -1.42 -0.31
N GLY A 304 -17.54 -0.79 -0.71
CA GLY A 304 -17.66 0.65 -0.99
C GLY A 304 -18.22 0.95 -2.37
N GLU A 305 -18.51 2.23 -2.62
CA GLU A 305 -19.16 2.69 -3.84
C GLU A 305 -18.14 3.18 -4.89
N SER A 306 -17.15 3.97 -4.48
CA SER A 306 -16.07 4.42 -5.36
C SER A 306 -14.93 3.41 -5.45
N VAL A 307 -14.10 3.51 -6.48
CA VAL A 307 -12.87 2.69 -6.60
C VAL A 307 -11.97 2.88 -5.39
N LEU A 308 -11.86 4.11 -4.89
CA LEU A 308 -11.02 4.44 -3.75
C LEU A 308 -11.53 3.79 -2.46
N GLU A 309 -12.86 3.83 -2.19
CA GLU A 309 -13.47 3.14 -1.05
C GLU A 309 -13.22 1.64 -1.12
N ARG A 310 -13.46 1.02 -2.28
CA ARG A 310 -13.26 -0.43 -2.47
C ARG A 310 -11.81 -0.84 -2.26
N MET A 311 -10.86 -0.09 -2.82
CA MET A 311 -9.43 -0.35 -2.59
C MET A 311 -9.04 -0.22 -1.13
N LEU A 312 -9.45 0.88 -0.48
CA LEU A 312 -9.06 1.16 0.91
C LEU A 312 -9.74 0.21 1.89
N SER A 313 -10.94 -0.32 1.59
CA SER A 313 -11.56 -1.40 2.39
C SER A 313 -10.67 -2.64 2.42
N LEU A 314 -10.14 -3.06 1.27
CA LEU A 314 -9.20 -4.18 1.18
C LEU A 314 -7.84 -3.86 1.80
N VAL A 315 -7.39 -2.61 1.77
CA VAL A 315 -6.16 -2.18 2.47
C VAL A 315 -6.32 -2.37 3.98
N LEU A 316 -7.39 -1.84 4.58
CA LEU A 316 -7.65 -1.99 6.01
C LEU A 316 -7.78 -3.46 6.40
N LEU A 317 -8.52 -4.24 5.61
CA LEU A 317 -8.72 -5.66 5.86
C LEU A 317 -7.37 -6.41 5.88
N GLY A 318 -6.51 -6.18 4.88
CA GLY A 318 -5.20 -6.83 4.79
C GLY A 318 -4.23 -6.42 5.89
N ASP A 319 -4.26 -5.16 6.28
CA ASP A 319 -3.45 -4.68 7.39
C ASP A 319 -3.86 -5.36 8.70
N LEU A 320 -5.16 -5.52 8.97
CA LEU A 320 -5.67 -6.25 10.12
C LEU A 320 -5.39 -7.76 10.03
N VAL A 321 -5.56 -8.38 8.87
CA VAL A 321 -5.21 -9.81 8.66
C VAL A 321 -3.74 -10.04 8.99
N SER A 322 -2.84 -9.17 8.53
CA SER A 322 -1.40 -9.29 8.80
C SER A 322 -1.06 -9.11 10.29
N LEU A 323 -1.76 -8.21 10.98
CA LEU A 323 -1.68 -8.03 12.44
C LEU A 323 -2.12 -9.31 13.18
N TYR A 324 -3.27 -9.87 12.81
CA TYR A 324 -3.78 -11.09 13.44
C TYR A 324 -2.91 -12.31 13.13
N LEU A 325 -2.30 -12.39 11.97
CA LEU A 325 -1.28 -13.40 11.66
C LEU A 325 -0.06 -13.25 12.56
N ALA A 326 0.39 -12.03 12.88
CA ALA A 326 1.45 -11.79 13.84
C ALA A 326 1.08 -12.32 15.25
N VAL A 327 -0.16 -12.06 15.71
CA VAL A 327 -0.69 -12.59 16.97
C VAL A 327 -0.65 -14.12 16.97
N LEU A 328 -1.15 -14.77 15.90
CA LEU A 328 -1.16 -16.24 15.78
C LEU A 328 0.25 -16.83 15.71
N ALA A 329 1.21 -16.10 15.13
CA ALA A 329 2.61 -16.51 15.06
C ALA A 329 3.40 -16.18 16.35
N GLY A 330 2.83 -15.38 17.27
CA GLY A 330 3.49 -14.94 18.49
C GLY A 330 4.68 -14.00 18.24
N VAL A 331 4.62 -13.19 17.17
CA VAL A 331 5.68 -12.24 16.78
C VAL A 331 5.21 -10.79 16.95
N ASP A 332 6.13 -9.91 17.29
CA ASP A 332 5.85 -8.48 17.36
C ASP A 332 5.69 -7.91 15.93
N PRO A 333 4.53 -7.29 15.60
CA PRO A 333 4.29 -6.78 14.25
C PRO A 333 5.21 -5.62 13.85
N VAL A 334 5.99 -5.04 14.75
CA VAL A 334 6.92 -3.96 14.43
C VAL A 334 8.36 -4.41 14.28
N ASP A 335 8.68 -5.68 14.59
CA ASP A 335 10.04 -6.21 14.46
C ASP A 335 10.43 -6.42 12.98
N ILE A 336 11.37 -5.58 12.53
CA ILE A 336 11.97 -5.62 11.19
C ILE A 336 13.49 -5.80 11.26
N ALA A 337 13.98 -6.55 12.24
CA ALA A 337 15.41 -6.76 12.47
C ALA A 337 16.20 -7.13 11.20
N PRO A 338 15.71 -8.00 10.27
CA PRO A 338 16.44 -8.29 9.02
C PRO A 338 16.65 -7.05 8.13
N ILE A 339 15.66 -6.15 8.04
CA ILE A 339 15.77 -4.92 7.26
C ILE A 339 16.81 -3.98 7.90
N THR A 340 16.80 -3.87 9.23
CA THR A 340 17.76 -3.05 9.97
C THR A 340 19.20 -3.56 9.79
N GLN A 341 19.40 -4.88 9.87
CA GLN A 341 20.70 -5.52 9.63
C GLN A 341 21.21 -5.28 8.22
N LEU A 342 20.34 -5.42 7.20
CA LEU A 342 20.69 -5.15 5.81
C LEU A 342 21.15 -3.70 5.62
N LYS A 343 20.40 -2.72 6.16
CA LYS A 343 20.75 -1.30 6.06
C LYS A 343 22.08 -0.97 6.75
N ALA A 344 22.33 -1.55 7.94
CA ALA A 344 23.59 -1.37 8.63
C ALA A 344 24.78 -1.91 7.81
N ALA A 345 24.66 -3.10 7.24
CA ALA A 345 25.68 -3.70 6.40
C ALA A 345 25.94 -2.92 5.09
N LEU A 346 24.91 -2.27 4.52
CA LEU A 346 25.07 -1.40 3.35
C LEU A 346 25.80 -0.08 3.69
N ALA A 347 25.54 0.49 4.88
CA ALA A 347 26.18 1.71 5.33
C ALA A 347 27.71 1.57 5.56
N GLU A 348 28.20 0.33 5.70
CA GLU A 348 29.64 0.01 5.87
C GLU A 348 30.39 -0.19 4.54
N ARG A 349 29.68 -0.17 3.40
CA ARG A 349 30.23 -0.40 2.04
C ARG A 349 30.32 0.88 1.21
#